data_52da8123b3d8fbae285deff9cc5b177d
#
_entry.id   52da8123b3d8fbae285deff9cc5b177d
#
_cell.length_a   1.000
_cell.length_b   1.000
_cell.length_c   1.000
_cell.angle_alpha   90.00
_cell.angle_beta   90.00
_cell.angle_gamma   90.00
#
_symmetry.space_group_name_H-M   'P 1'
#
loop_
_entity.id
_entity.type
_entity.pdbx_description
1 polymer ?
#
loop_
_entity_poly.entity_id
_entity_poly.type
_entity_poly.pdbx_seq_one_letter_code
_entity_poly.pdbx_strand_id
1 'polypeptide(L)' 'MLVLTRKKNQSIVINDNIEIILLDIQGDQVRIGVNAPKSVSVHRKEVFEEIQEENRKA' A
#
# COMPACT_ATOMS: atom_id res chain seq x y z
N MET A 1 -6.60 11.59 10.57
CA MET A 1 -5.61 10.78 9.80
C MET A 1 -4.42 10.48 10.68
N LEU A 2 -3.90 9.27 10.61
CA LEU A 2 -2.66 8.92 11.31
C LEU A 2 -1.46 9.23 10.43
N VAL A 3 -0.53 10.01 10.94
CA VAL A 3 0.71 10.34 10.24
C VAL A 3 1.87 9.85 11.09
N LEU A 4 2.79 9.11 10.48
CA LEU A 4 3.94 8.58 11.20
C LEU A 4 5.16 8.51 10.30
N THR A 5 6.32 8.34 10.90
CA THR A 5 7.60 8.25 10.19
C THR A 5 8.20 6.87 10.38
N ARG A 6 8.69 6.28 9.31
CA ARG A 6 9.36 4.99 9.37
C ARG A 6 10.71 5.06 8.67
N LYS A 7 11.66 4.29 9.18
CA LYS A 7 12.97 4.15 8.56
C LYS A 7 12.97 2.92 7.66
N LYS A 8 14.00 2.80 6.83
CA LYS A 8 14.16 1.64 5.96
C LYS A 8 14.08 0.33 6.76
N ASN A 9 13.34 -0.62 6.23
CA ASN A 9 13.09 -1.95 6.82
C ASN A 9 12.21 -1.94 8.06
N GLN A 10 11.59 -0.82 8.37
CA GLN A 10 10.59 -0.76 9.43
C GLN A 10 9.20 -0.91 8.84
N SER A 11 8.27 -1.40 9.64
CA SER A 11 6.94 -1.72 9.14
C SER A 11 5.84 -1.07 9.97
N ILE A 12 4.63 -1.12 9.42
CA ILE A 12 3.39 -0.67 10.06
C ILE A 12 2.42 -1.84 9.98
N VAL A 13 1.71 -2.11 11.06
CA VAL A 13 0.69 -3.15 11.07
C VAL A 13 -0.68 -2.50 11.08
N ILE A 14 -1.55 -2.96 10.19
CA ILE A 14 -2.93 -2.49 10.07
C ILE A 14 -3.85 -3.69 10.29
N ASN A 15 -4.77 -3.56 11.24
CA ASN A 15 -5.82 -4.56 11.49
C ASN A 15 -5.27 -5.99 11.70
N ASP A 16 -4.16 -6.12 12.40
CA ASP A 16 -3.53 -7.39 12.78
C ASP A 16 -3.01 -8.26 11.63
N ASN A 17 -3.52 -8.07 10.41
CA ASN A 17 -3.22 -8.98 9.31
C ASN A 17 -2.64 -8.32 8.07
N ILE A 18 -2.41 -7.00 8.11
CA ILE A 18 -1.80 -6.27 7.01
C ILE A 18 -0.52 -5.63 7.50
N GLU A 19 0.59 -5.91 6.83
CA GLU A 19 1.87 -5.32 7.16
C GLU A 19 2.39 -4.52 5.98
N ILE A 20 2.78 -3.28 6.23
CA ILE A 20 3.38 -2.40 5.23
C ILE A 20 4.83 -2.18 5.63
N ILE A 21 5.76 -2.53 4.75
CA ILE A 21 7.19 -2.46 5.01
C ILE A 21 7.83 -1.44 4.09
N LEU A 22 8.63 -0.56 4.65
CA LEU A 22 9.41 0.38 3.87
C LEU A 22 10.70 -0.31 3.43
N LEU A 23 10.77 -0.71 2.15
CA LEU A 23 11.87 -1.51 1.64
C LEU A 23 13.09 -0.68 1.26
N ASP A 24 12.87 0.47 0.63
CA ASP A 24 13.97 1.29 0.14
C ASP A 24 13.50 2.73 -0.04
N ILE A 25 14.45 3.64 0.08
CA ILE A 25 14.20 5.07 -0.11
C ILE A 25 15.29 5.61 -1.01
N GLN A 26 14.92 6.15 -2.17
CA GLN A 26 15.85 6.72 -3.13
C GLN A 26 15.33 8.08 -3.60
N GLY A 27 15.94 9.16 -3.11
CA GLY A 27 15.53 10.50 -3.47
C GLY A 27 14.06 10.74 -3.11
N ASP A 28 13.25 11.00 -4.13
CA ASP A 28 11.82 11.24 -3.96
C ASP A 28 10.97 9.98 -4.20
N GLN A 29 11.60 8.82 -4.36
CA GLN A 29 10.90 7.57 -4.58
C GLN A 29 11.05 6.65 -3.38
N VAL A 30 9.99 5.94 -3.07
CA VAL A 30 9.95 5.00 -1.95
C VAL A 30 9.42 3.67 -2.45
N ARG A 31 10.11 2.60 -2.09
CA ARG A 31 9.66 1.24 -2.40
C ARG A 31 8.99 0.66 -1.17
N ILE A 32 7.74 0.26 -1.32
CA ILE A 32 6.91 -0.23 -0.22
C ILE A 32 6.47 -1.65 -0.53
N GLY A 33 6.64 -2.55 0.44
CA GLY A 33 6.08 -3.89 0.36
C GLY A 33 4.82 -3.98 1.20
N VAL A 34 3.81 -4.67 0.68
CA VAL A 34 2.56 -4.87 1.39
C VAL A 34 2.31 -6.37 1.51
N ASN A 35 2.15 -6.83 2.75
CA ASN A 35 1.83 -8.22 3.04
C ASN A 35 0.41 -8.26 3.60
N ALA A 36 -0.50 -8.86 2.85
CA ALA A 36 -1.90 -8.91 3.20
C ALA A 36 -2.50 -10.26 2.81
N PRO A 37 -3.58 -10.71 3.49
CA PRO A 37 -4.25 -11.94 3.10
C PRO A 37 -4.93 -11.80 1.75
N LYS A 38 -5.22 -12.93 1.11
CA LYS A 38 -5.83 -12.96 -0.23
C LYS A 38 -7.19 -12.30 -0.27
N SER A 39 -7.87 -12.21 0.86
CA SER A 39 -9.18 -11.57 0.94
C SER A 39 -9.11 -10.05 0.84
N VAL A 40 -7.92 -9.48 0.96
CA VAL A 40 -7.72 -8.04 0.90
C VAL A 40 -7.06 -7.68 -0.43
N SER A 41 -7.74 -6.88 -1.24
CA SER A 41 -7.18 -6.39 -2.50
C SER A 41 -6.22 -5.24 -2.22
N VAL A 42 -5.05 -5.29 -2.85
CA VAL A 42 -4.04 -4.23 -2.70
C VAL A 42 -3.72 -3.67 -4.07
N HIS A 43 -3.96 -2.39 -4.26
CA HIS A 43 -3.72 -1.71 -5.53
C HIS A 43 -3.11 -0.35 -5.29
N ARG A 44 -2.28 0.09 -6.23
CA ARG A 44 -1.86 1.49 -6.25
C ARG A 44 -3.09 2.34 -6.57
N LYS A 45 -3.08 3.57 -6.11
CA LYS A 45 -4.24 4.44 -6.26
C LYS A 45 -4.64 4.63 -7.73
N GLU A 46 -3.69 4.87 -8.61
CA GLU A 46 -3.96 5.07 -10.02
C GLU A 46 -4.53 3.81 -10.69
N VAL A 47 -4.07 2.64 -10.28
CA VAL A 47 -4.62 1.37 -10.78
C VAL A 47 -6.02 1.14 -10.23
N PHE A 48 -6.23 1.43 -8.96
CA PHE A 48 -7.55 1.29 -8.34
C PHE A 48 -8.58 2.19 -9.02
N GLU A 49 -8.23 3.41 -9.34
CA GLU A 49 -9.12 4.33 -10.04
C GLU A 49 -9.50 3.82 -11.42
N GLU A 50 -8.57 3.23 -12.14
CA GLU A 50 -8.85 2.62 -13.44
C GLU A 50 -9.86 1.47 -13.32
N ILE A 51 -9.69 0.62 -12.33
CA ILE A 51 -10.60 -0.51 -12.08
C ILE A 51 -11.99 0.02 -11.76
N GLN A 52 -12.10 1.02 -10.92
CA GLN A 52 -13.39 1.62 -10.56
C GLN A 52 -14.07 2.21 -11.77
N GLU A 53 -13.34 2.89 -12.62
CA GLU A 53 -13.88 3.48 -13.82
C GLU A 53 -14.44 2.43 -14.78
N GLU A 54 -13.71 1.33 -14.96
CA GLU A 54 -14.19 0.22 -15.79
C GLU A 54 -15.48 -0.36 -15.23
N ASN A 55 -15.57 -0.53 -13.93
CA ASN A 55 -16.78 -1.06 -13.28
C ASN A 55 -17.98 -0.15 -13.49
N ARG A 56 -17.76 1.15 -13.52
CA ARG A 56 -18.86 2.11 -13.76
C ARG A 56 -19.40 1.98 -15.17
N LYS A 57 -18.57 1.65 -16.12
CA LYS A 57 -18.97 1.51 -17.52
C LYS A 57 -19.70 0.21 -17.79
N ALA A 58 -19.49 -0.75 -16.93
CA ALA A 58 -20.15 -2.04 -17.06
C ALA A 58 -21.54 -2.00 -16.47
#